data_1ecb01e7d4560b4f22ebd05777547338
#
_entry.id   1ecb01e7d4560b4f22ebd05777547338
#
_cell.length_a   1.000
_cell.length_b   1.000
_cell.length_c   1.000
_cell.angle_alpha   90.00
_cell.angle_beta   90.00
_cell.angle_gamma   90.00
#
_symmetry.space_group_name_H-M   'P 1'
#
loop_
_entity.id
_entity.type
_entity.pdbx_description
1 polymer ?
#
loop_
_entity_poly.entity_id
_entity_poly.type
_entity_poly.pdbx_seq_one_letter_code
_entity_poly.pdbx_strand_id
1 'polypeptide(L)'
;MPKQLLTRPKMRTFLYISSLAFCLATSAHAQLSVQSEDAVKQFLAQHPSLEGRNYSLQWDKVKLEFPTCAKTPSVELLRKDKAWGKLLLNLRCESGKVWSRPVSLYVAVNGQYLVAARSLKQGQVLTPSDWKWVEGDLVRLGDSVIDSPDLVKDMELNRSQQAGNPLRLNDFRQMSVIKSGDQVRVAILGRGFAIDASGQALADAAVGTSVKVRISDGKIIQGTAVKQGLVEVVME
;
A
#
# COMPACT_ATOMS: atom_id res chain seq x y z
N MET A 1 -85.75 47.14 39.37
CA MET A 1 -86.52 45.97 39.60
C MET A 1 -87.30 45.65 38.31
N PRO A 2 -87.19 44.63 37.58
CA PRO A 2 -87.17 43.23 37.85
C PRO A 2 -86.08 42.48 37.02
N LYS A 3 -85.84 41.25 37.43
CA LYS A 3 -84.95 40.27 36.86
C LYS A 3 -85.45 39.79 35.46
N GLN A 4 -84.51 39.72 34.51
CA GLN A 4 -84.70 38.96 33.24
C GLN A 4 -83.74 37.78 33.20
N LEU A 5 -84.34 36.58 33.16
CA LEU A 5 -83.69 35.30 32.91
C LEU A 5 -83.31 35.24 31.42
N LEU A 6 -82.07 35.05 31.12
CA LEU A 6 -81.59 34.76 29.75
C LEU A 6 -81.31 33.26 29.67
N THR A 7 -82.09 32.60 28.90
CA THR A 7 -81.94 31.23 28.46
C THR A 7 -80.74 31.02 27.56
N ARG A 8 -79.88 30.07 27.87
CA ARG A 8 -78.73 29.70 27.06
C ARG A 8 -79.17 28.77 25.88
N PRO A 9 -78.73 29.00 24.64
CA PRO A 9 -78.87 28.03 23.53
C PRO A 9 -77.75 26.99 23.65
N LYS A 10 -78.09 25.72 23.48
CA LYS A 10 -77.24 24.56 23.36
C LYS A 10 -76.47 24.65 22.05
N MET A 11 -75.18 24.91 22.10
CA MET A 11 -74.31 24.84 20.93
C MET A 11 -73.83 23.39 20.77
N ARG A 12 -74.28 22.75 19.71
CA ARG A 12 -73.83 21.42 19.26
C ARG A 12 -72.41 21.55 18.74
N THR A 13 -71.47 20.99 19.44
CA THR A 13 -70.06 20.90 19.06
C THR A 13 -69.94 19.84 17.96
N PHE A 14 -69.77 20.29 16.69
CA PHE A 14 -69.32 19.42 15.61
C PHE A 14 -67.81 19.20 15.78
N LEU A 15 -67.42 17.97 16.15
CA LEU A 15 -66.06 17.53 16.12
C LEU A 15 -65.66 17.28 14.65
N TYR A 16 -64.95 18.21 14.04
CA TYR A 16 -64.19 17.97 12.82
C TYR A 16 -62.92 17.24 13.20
N ILE A 17 -62.88 15.92 13.01
CA ILE A 17 -61.65 15.12 13.07
C ILE A 17 -60.93 15.39 11.74
N SER A 18 -60.08 16.41 11.75
CA SER A 18 -59.11 16.65 10.67
C SER A 18 -58.02 15.59 10.76
N SER A 19 -58.17 14.52 10.01
CA SER A 19 -57.17 13.49 9.81
C SER A 19 -55.99 14.08 9.02
N LEU A 20 -55.01 14.64 9.73
CA LEU A 20 -53.72 15.08 9.16
C LEU A 20 -52.94 13.80 8.82
N ALA A 21 -53.10 13.29 7.61
CA ALA A 21 -52.23 12.27 7.04
C ALA A 21 -50.80 12.87 6.88
N PHE A 22 -49.98 12.66 7.92
CA PHE A 22 -48.55 12.95 7.90
C PHE A 22 -47.88 11.97 6.90
N CYS A 23 -47.78 12.38 5.65
CA CYS A 23 -47.01 11.67 4.66
C CYS A 23 -45.55 11.76 5.08
N LEU A 24 -45.05 10.72 5.78
CA LEU A 24 -43.62 10.47 5.96
C LEU A 24 -43.06 10.17 4.58
N ALA A 25 -42.63 11.24 3.88
CA ALA A 25 -41.76 11.10 2.75
C ALA A 25 -40.42 10.54 3.28
N THR A 26 -40.28 9.22 3.30
CA THR A 26 -39.00 8.56 3.47
C THR A 26 -38.14 8.98 2.29
N SER A 27 -37.19 9.88 2.56
CA SER A 27 -36.13 10.21 1.61
C SER A 27 -35.38 8.91 1.31
N ALA A 28 -35.75 8.29 0.19
CA ALA A 28 -34.97 7.17 -0.35
C ALA A 28 -33.58 7.73 -0.74
N HIS A 29 -32.68 7.77 0.23
CA HIS A 29 -31.27 7.98 -0.05
C HIS A 29 -30.83 6.72 -0.76
N ALA A 30 -30.44 6.87 -2.01
CA ALA A 30 -29.82 5.81 -2.79
C ALA A 30 -28.49 5.43 -2.15
N GLN A 31 -28.54 4.46 -1.27
CA GLN A 31 -27.38 3.79 -0.69
C GLN A 31 -27.20 2.48 -1.45
N LEU A 32 -25.95 2.04 -1.56
CA LEU A 32 -25.64 0.66 -1.93
C LEU A 32 -26.59 -0.21 -1.09
N SER A 33 -27.35 -1.13 -1.70
CA SER A 33 -28.21 -1.97 -0.87
C SER A 33 -27.33 -2.71 0.12
N VAL A 34 -27.74 -2.81 1.37
CA VAL A 34 -26.99 -3.51 2.44
C VAL A 34 -26.53 -4.88 1.94
N GLN A 35 -27.37 -5.58 1.20
CA GLN A 35 -27.08 -6.88 0.61
C GLN A 35 -25.91 -6.85 -0.38
N SER A 36 -25.78 -5.81 -1.22
CA SER A 36 -24.68 -5.67 -2.19
C SER A 36 -23.38 -5.31 -1.50
N GLU A 37 -23.44 -4.48 -0.47
CA GLU A 37 -22.27 -4.14 0.35
C GLU A 37 -21.73 -5.34 1.10
N ASP A 38 -22.61 -6.13 1.71
CA ASP A 38 -22.25 -7.35 2.44
C ASP A 38 -21.65 -8.41 1.51
N ALA A 39 -22.19 -8.55 0.28
CA ALA A 39 -21.62 -9.44 -0.73
C ALA A 39 -20.16 -9.05 -1.06
N VAL A 40 -19.89 -7.76 -1.22
CA VAL A 40 -18.52 -7.27 -1.50
C VAL A 40 -17.61 -7.50 -0.29
N LYS A 41 -18.07 -7.20 0.94
CA LYS A 41 -17.30 -7.46 2.15
C LYS A 41 -16.93 -8.94 2.29
N GLN A 42 -17.91 -9.82 2.08
CA GLN A 42 -17.69 -11.27 2.13
C GLN A 42 -16.71 -11.74 1.06
N PHE A 43 -16.83 -11.27 -0.17
CA PHE A 43 -15.90 -11.59 -1.25
C PHE A 43 -14.47 -11.18 -0.90
N LEU A 44 -14.26 -9.95 -0.42
CA LEU A 44 -12.94 -9.45 -0.05
C LEU A 44 -12.35 -10.17 1.17
N ALA A 45 -13.18 -10.49 2.17
CA ALA A 45 -12.73 -11.24 3.35
C ALA A 45 -12.20 -12.65 3.03
N GLN A 46 -12.67 -13.24 1.93
CA GLN A 46 -12.22 -14.55 1.46
C GLN A 46 -11.13 -14.49 0.40
N HIS A 47 -10.72 -13.27 0.00
CA HIS A 47 -9.74 -13.13 -1.08
C HIS A 47 -8.31 -13.39 -0.57
N PRO A 48 -7.54 -14.33 -1.17
CA PRO A 48 -6.23 -14.75 -0.68
C PRO A 48 -5.23 -13.61 -0.49
N SER A 49 -5.29 -12.58 -1.34
CA SER A 49 -4.36 -11.43 -1.24
C SER A 49 -4.60 -10.54 -0.02
N LEU A 50 -5.75 -10.66 0.67
CA LEU A 50 -6.09 -9.91 1.89
C LEU A 50 -6.01 -10.74 3.16
N GLU A 51 -5.69 -12.02 3.04
CA GLU A 51 -5.54 -12.92 4.18
C GLU A 51 -4.49 -12.40 5.17
N GLY A 52 -4.84 -12.32 6.45
CA GLY A 52 -3.98 -11.82 7.52
C GLY A 52 -3.68 -10.31 7.48
N ARG A 53 -4.27 -9.55 6.56
CA ARG A 53 -4.06 -8.10 6.44
C ARG A 53 -5.15 -7.29 7.12
N ASN A 54 -4.75 -6.21 7.78
CA ASN A 54 -5.71 -5.21 8.27
C ASN A 54 -6.07 -4.27 7.10
N TYR A 55 -7.33 -4.27 6.67
CA TYR A 55 -7.78 -3.44 5.57
C TYR A 55 -9.07 -2.69 5.89
N SER A 56 -9.30 -1.62 5.16
CA SER A 56 -10.54 -0.84 5.23
C SER A 56 -11.07 -0.51 3.84
N LEU A 57 -12.40 -0.37 3.74
CA LEU A 57 -13.09 -0.13 2.47
C LEU A 57 -13.53 1.33 2.40
N GLN A 58 -13.23 1.99 1.29
CA GLN A 58 -13.68 3.34 0.97
C GLN A 58 -14.47 3.27 -0.33
N TRP A 59 -15.78 3.47 -0.21
CA TRP A 59 -16.68 3.47 -1.36
C TRP A 59 -16.57 4.78 -2.13
N ASP A 60 -16.53 4.70 -3.47
CA ASP A 60 -16.65 5.89 -4.28
C ASP A 60 -18.02 6.54 -4.04
N LYS A 61 -18.07 7.87 -3.90
CA LYS A 61 -19.28 8.64 -3.59
C LYS A 61 -20.33 8.64 -4.70
N VAL A 62 -20.26 7.72 -5.63
CA VAL A 62 -21.24 7.55 -6.70
C VAL A 62 -22.50 6.92 -6.10
N LYS A 63 -23.62 7.60 -6.19
CA LYS A 63 -24.94 7.06 -5.85
C LYS A 63 -25.29 5.93 -6.80
N LEU A 64 -24.92 4.70 -6.47
CA LEU A 64 -25.27 3.51 -7.23
C LEU A 64 -26.55 2.93 -6.65
N GLU A 65 -27.64 3.06 -7.37
CA GLU A 65 -28.89 2.36 -7.04
C GLU A 65 -28.81 0.94 -7.57
N PHE A 66 -28.84 -0.02 -6.67
CA PHE A 66 -28.90 -1.43 -7.02
C PHE A 66 -30.33 -1.93 -6.89
N PRO A 67 -30.88 -2.57 -7.94
CA PRO A 67 -32.13 -3.28 -7.81
C PRO A 67 -32.02 -4.38 -6.76
N THR A 68 -33.10 -4.69 -6.08
CA THR A 68 -33.13 -5.83 -5.16
C THR A 68 -32.84 -7.13 -5.87
N CYS A 69 -32.06 -8.00 -5.23
CA CYS A 69 -31.76 -9.34 -5.70
C CYS A 69 -32.45 -10.36 -4.75
N ALA A 70 -33.04 -11.40 -5.29
CA ALA A 70 -33.72 -12.42 -4.47
C ALA A 70 -32.72 -13.28 -3.67
N LYS A 71 -31.45 -13.34 -4.11
CA LYS A 71 -30.33 -13.98 -3.39
C LYS A 71 -29.17 -13.00 -3.34
N THR A 72 -28.16 -13.29 -2.52
CA THR A 72 -26.90 -12.51 -2.46
C THR A 72 -26.29 -12.43 -3.87
N PRO A 73 -25.99 -11.21 -4.38
CA PRO A 73 -25.34 -11.06 -5.67
C PRO A 73 -23.96 -11.72 -5.68
N SER A 74 -23.57 -12.28 -6.81
CA SER A 74 -22.19 -12.70 -7.03
C SER A 74 -21.29 -11.50 -7.28
N VAL A 75 -20.05 -11.58 -6.83
CA VAL A 75 -19.04 -10.51 -6.97
C VAL A 75 -17.85 -11.07 -7.72
N GLU A 76 -17.42 -10.34 -8.73
CA GLU A 76 -16.27 -10.67 -9.56
C GLU A 76 -15.30 -9.49 -9.62
N LEU A 77 -13.99 -9.75 -9.45
CA LEU A 77 -12.95 -8.75 -9.62
C LEU A 77 -12.58 -8.67 -11.12
N LEU A 78 -12.74 -7.49 -11.72
CA LEU A 78 -12.48 -7.30 -13.16
C LEU A 78 -10.98 -7.29 -13.51
N ARG A 79 -10.11 -7.03 -12.52
CA ARG A 79 -8.64 -7.16 -12.64
C ARG A 79 -8.16 -8.14 -11.56
N LYS A 80 -7.45 -9.18 -11.95
CA LYS A 80 -7.18 -10.36 -11.10
C LYS A 80 -5.91 -10.31 -10.26
N ASP A 81 -5.19 -9.19 -10.27
CA ASP A 81 -3.82 -9.17 -9.73
C ASP A 81 -3.78 -9.02 -8.20
N LYS A 82 -4.56 -8.09 -7.64
CA LYS A 82 -4.55 -7.77 -6.20
C LYS A 82 -5.93 -7.23 -5.78
N ALA A 83 -6.38 -7.59 -4.58
CA ALA A 83 -7.65 -7.10 -4.03
C ALA A 83 -7.47 -5.86 -3.15
N TRP A 84 -6.49 -5.02 -3.43
CA TRP A 84 -6.28 -3.74 -2.74
C TRP A 84 -6.00 -2.58 -3.69
N GLY A 85 -6.08 -1.37 -3.19
CA GLY A 85 -6.04 -0.16 -3.99
C GLY A 85 -7.39 0.13 -4.63
N LYS A 86 -7.38 0.81 -5.77
CA LYS A 86 -8.60 1.11 -6.52
C LYS A 86 -9.07 -0.14 -7.26
N LEU A 87 -10.18 -0.68 -6.83
CA LEU A 87 -10.81 -1.87 -7.41
C LEU A 87 -12.02 -1.52 -8.26
N LEU A 88 -12.21 -2.29 -9.31
CA LEU A 88 -13.43 -2.34 -10.09
C LEU A 88 -14.00 -3.75 -10.00
N LEU A 89 -15.14 -3.88 -9.34
CA LEU A 89 -15.87 -5.14 -9.17
C LEU A 89 -17.09 -5.15 -10.09
N ASN A 90 -17.52 -6.32 -10.50
CA ASN A 90 -18.81 -6.52 -11.16
C ASN A 90 -19.73 -7.30 -10.23
N LEU A 91 -20.84 -6.70 -9.84
CA LEU A 91 -21.88 -7.38 -9.08
C LEU A 91 -22.95 -7.88 -10.05
N ARG A 92 -23.32 -9.15 -9.89
CA ARG A 92 -24.33 -9.80 -10.73
C ARG A 92 -25.41 -10.43 -9.88
N CYS A 93 -26.65 -10.12 -10.18
CA CYS A 93 -27.82 -10.82 -9.64
C CYS A 93 -28.35 -11.78 -10.68
N GLU A 94 -28.45 -13.08 -10.30
CA GLU A 94 -28.95 -14.15 -11.17
C GLU A 94 -30.31 -14.69 -10.70
N SER A 95 -30.87 -14.11 -9.64
CA SER A 95 -32.12 -14.57 -9.02
C SER A 95 -33.16 -13.46 -8.96
N GLY A 96 -34.34 -13.69 -9.51
CA GLY A 96 -35.41 -12.69 -9.62
C GLY A 96 -35.17 -11.77 -10.82
N LYS A 97 -35.10 -10.45 -10.59
CA LYS A 97 -34.73 -9.50 -11.66
C LYS A 97 -33.22 -9.60 -11.90
N VAL A 98 -32.84 -10.11 -13.06
CA VAL A 98 -31.42 -10.24 -13.46
C VAL A 98 -30.82 -8.86 -13.77
N TRP A 99 -29.67 -8.58 -13.18
CA TRP A 99 -28.89 -7.36 -13.45
C TRP A 99 -27.40 -7.59 -13.25
N SER A 100 -26.58 -6.76 -13.87
CA SER A 100 -25.14 -6.70 -13.70
C SER A 100 -24.70 -5.24 -13.59
N ARG A 101 -23.88 -4.89 -12.60
CA ARG A 101 -23.44 -3.52 -12.33
C ARG A 101 -21.98 -3.48 -11.90
N PRO A 102 -21.16 -2.61 -12.52
CA PRO A 102 -19.82 -2.34 -12.03
C PRO A 102 -19.87 -1.47 -10.76
N VAL A 103 -18.98 -1.75 -9.81
CA VAL A 103 -18.79 -1.00 -8.57
C VAL A 103 -17.32 -0.68 -8.41
N SER A 104 -17.03 0.57 -8.09
CA SER A 104 -15.69 1.03 -7.79
C SER A 104 -15.55 1.33 -6.29
N LEU A 105 -14.47 0.85 -5.69
CA LEU A 105 -14.12 1.14 -4.31
C LEU A 105 -12.59 1.16 -4.17
N TYR A 106 -12.14 1.77 -3.08
CA TYR A 106 -10.73 1.73 -2.68
C TYR A 106 -10.58 0.84 -1.45
N VAL A 107 -9.68 -0.14 -1.52
CA VAL A 107 -9.28 -0.99 -0.40
C VAL A 107 -7.93 -0.53 0.10
N ALA A 108 -7.91 0.12 1.26
CA ALA A 108 -6.70 0.50 1.96
C ALA A 108 -6.17 -0.69 2.75
N VAL A 109 -4.87 -0.97 2.67
CA VAL A 109 -4.18 -1.93 3.54
C VAL A 109 -3.43 -1.14 4.59
N ASN A 110 -3.88 -1.22 5.84
CA ASN A 110 -3.29 -0.50 6.95
C ASN A 110 -2.18 -1.33 7.60
N GLY A 111 -1.05 -0.72 7.83
CA GLY A 111 0.09 -1.37 8.45
C GLY A 111 1.13 -0.36 8.92
N GLN A 112 2.14 -0.87 9.62
CA GLN A 112 3.26 -0.07 10.11
C GLN A 112 4.35 -0.03 9.06
N TYR A 113 5.02 1.12 8.95
CA TYR A 113 6.15 1.32 8.06
C TYR A 113 7.17 2.24 8.72
N LEU A 114 8.39 2.23 8.20
CA LEU A 114 9.49 3.03 8.73
C LEU A 114 9.51 4.43 8.12
N VAL A 115 9.68 5.43 8.99
CA VAL A 115 9.99 6.80 8.57
C VAL A 115 11.30 7.24 9.21
N ALA A 116 12.03 8.14 8.54
CA ALA A 116 13.22 8.74 9.10
C ALA A 116 12.87 9.51 10.39
N ALA A 117 13.49 9.17 11.53
CA ALA A 117 13.28 9.87 12.80
C ALA A 117 13.96 11.24 12.82
N ARG A 118 15.05 11.39 12.06
CA ARG A 118 15.83 12.61 11.86
C ARG A 118 16.33 12.71 10.42
N SER A 119 16.98 13.81 10.07
CA SER A 119 17.63 13.92 8.77
C SER A 119 18.80 12.95 8.66
N LEU A 120 18.85 12.17 7.58
CA LEU A 120 19.83 11.13 7.30
C LEU A 120 20.68 11.54 6.10
N LYS A 121 21.95 11.16 6.08
CA LYS A 121 22.89 11.51 5.02
C LYS A 121 23.07 10.35 4.05
N GLN A 122 23.40 10.65 2.80
CA GLN A 122 23.86 9.66 1.84
C GLN A 122 25.07 8.90 2.40
N GLY A 123 25.13 7.59 2.16
CA GLY A 123 26.18 6.69 2.66
C GLY A 123 25.99 6.27 4.12
N GLN A 124 24.95 6.74 4.81
CA GLN A 124 24.68 6.35 6.19
C GLN A 124 24.01 4.97 6.25
N VAL A 125 24.52 4.10 7.12
CA VAL A 125 23.87 2.85 7.52
C VAL A 125 22.90 3.17 8.65
N LEU A 126 21.68 2.61 8.61
CA LEU A 126 20.67 2.89 9.64
C LEU A 126 20.97 2.18 10.94
N THR A 127 20.75 2.92 12.02
CA THR A 127 20.67 2.39 13.39
C THR A 127 19.23 2.51 13.90
N PRO A 128 18.83 1.78 14.97
CA PRO A 128 17.47 1.86 15.52
C PRO A 128 17.01 3.27 15.91
N SER A 129 17.93 4.21 16.17
CA SER A 129 17.64 5.61 16.49
C SER A 129 17.33 6.48 15.25
N ASP A 130 17.59 5.97 14.06
CA ASP A 130 17.45 6.71 12.80
C ASP A 130 16.04 6.66 12.21
N TRP A 131 15.22 5.75 12.68
CA TRP A 131 13.88 5.53 12.18
C TRP A 131 12.85 5.37 13.31
N LYS A 132 11.58 5.50 12.96
CA LYS A 132 10.44 5.22 13.84
C LYS A 132 9.32 4.58 13.06
N TRP A 133 8.49 3.83 13.75
CA TRP A 133 7.28 3.26 13.19
C TRP A 133 6.18 4.30 13.05
N VAL A 134 5.48 4.27 11.93
CA VAL A 134 4.26 5.05 11.67
C VAL A 134 3.23 4.12 11.04
N GLU A 135 1.98 4.25 11.44
CA GLU A 135 0.87 3.51 10.86
C GLU A 135 0.23 4.30 9.73
N GLY A 136 -0.16 3.60 8.65
CA GLY A 136 -0.83 4.22 7.53
C GLY A 136 -1.22 3.23 6.42
N ASP A 137 -1.77 3.79 5.35
CA ASP A 137 -2.18 3.03 4.17
C ASP A 137 -0.96 2.69 3.29
N LEU A 138 -0.51 1.45 3.38
CA LEU A 138 0.65 0.94 2.64
C LEU A 138 0.43 0.99 1.12
N VAL A 139 -0.84 0.91 0.67
CA VAL A 139 -1.16 0.97 -0.76
C VAL A 139 -0.84 2.34 -1.35
N ARG A 140 -1.15 3.42 -0.63
CA ARG A 140 -0.81 4.79 -1.05
C ARG A 140 0.69 5.07 -1.02
N LEU A 141 1.41 4.39 -0.13
CA LEU A 141 2.85 4.53 -0.02
C LEU A 141 3.59 3.77 -1.13
N GLY A 142 2.96 2.73 -1.68
CA GLY A 142 3.51 1.91 -2.76
C GLY A 142 4.39 0.77 -2.26
N ASP A 143 4.66 -0.18 -3.15
CA ASP A 143 5.28 -1.48 -2.83
C ASP A 143 6.75 -1.38 -2.34
N SER A 144 7.39 -0.21 -2.46
CA SER A 144 8.79 -0.02 -2.04
C SER A 144 8.96 0.46 -0.60
N VAL A 145 7.88 0.77 0.11
CA VAL A 145 7.98 1.22 1.51
C VAL A 145 8.49 0.09 2.40
N ILE A 146 9.31 0.43 3.39
CA ILE A 146 9.93 -0.54 4.28
C ILE A 146 8.98 -0.79 5.46
N ASP A 147 8.52 -2.03 5.57
CA ASP A 147 7.68 -2.56 6.64
C ASP A 147 8.44 -3.50 7.59
N SER A 148 9.74 -3.71 7.36
CA SER A 148 10.66 -4.40 8.26
C SER A 148 12.07 -3.82 8.15
N PRO A 149 12.74 -3.50 9.27
CA PRO A 149 14.11 -2.99 9.24
C PRO A 149 15.12 -4.02 8.70
N ASP A 150 14.80 -5.32 8.76
CA ASP A 150 15.66 -6.38 8.24
C ASP A 150 15.87 -6.30 6.72
N LEU A 151 14.94 -5.67 6.00
CA LEU A 151 15.05 -5.48 4.55
C LEU A 151 16.21 -4.59 4.14
N VAL A 152 16.70 -3.73 5.04
CA VAL A 152 17.79 -2.78 4.78
C VAL A 152 18.97 -2.98 5.73
N LYS A 153 19.01 -4.13 6.42
CA LYS A 153 20.15 -4.53 7.22
C LYS A 153 21.39 -4.60 6.31
N ASP A 154 22.51 -4.04 6.79
CA ASP A 154 23.78 -4.00 6.06
C ASP A 154 23.71 -3.22 4.72
N MET A 155 22.74 -2.36 4.57
CA MET A 155 22.62 -1.44 3.43
C MET A 155 22.93 0.00 3.86
N GLU A 156 23.39 0.81 2.93
CA GLU A 156 23.61 2.25 3.13
C GLU A 156 22.65 3.08 2.28
N LEU A 157 22.33 4.28 2.74
CA LEU A 157 21.50 5.21 1.99
C LEU A 157 22.20 5.66 0.70
N ASN A 158 21.55 5.54 -0.44
CA ASN A 158 22.03 6.03 -1.73
C ASN A 158 21.76 7.53 -1.94
N ARG A 159 20.90 8.13 -1.09
CA ARG A 159 20.57 9.56 -1.07
C ARG A 159 20.16 10.01 0.33
N SER A 160 20.34 11.31 0.61
CA SER A 160 19.92 11.90 1.90
C SER A 160 18.40 11.85 2.05
N GLN A 161 17.91 11.66 3.29
CA GLN A 161 16.50 11.63 3.64
C GLN A 161 16.19 12.70 4.69
N GLN A 162 15.02 13.33 4.60
CA GLN A 162 14.56 14.29 5.60
C GLN A 162 13.78 13.56 6.71
N ALA A 163 13.80 14.14 7.90
CA ALA A 163 12.97 13.67 9.01
C ALA A 163 11.49 13.60 8.61
N GLY A 164 10.81 12.50 8.98
CA GLY A 164 9.40 12.26 8.68
C GLY A 164 9.12 11.62 7.32
N ASN A 165 10.10 11.51 6.43
CA ASN A 165 9.91 10.85 5.15
C ASN A 165 9.81 9.32 5.32
N PRO A 166 8.87 8.65 4.62
CA PRO A 166 8.85 7.20 4.51
C PRO A 166 10.15 6.67 3.91
N LEU A 167 10.74 5.68 4.56
CA LEU A 167 11.90 4.98 4.04
C LEU A 167 11.47 3.94 2.99
N ARG A 168 12.18 3.88 1.88
CA ARG A 168 11.87 3.01 0.74
C ARG A 168 13.09 2.18 0.36
N LEU A 169 12.87 0.96 -0.10
CA LEU A 169 13.96 0.09 -0.57
C LEU A 169 14.84 0.77 -1.63
N ASN A 170 14.25 1.59 -2.49
CA ASN A 170 14.98 2.32 -3.53
C ASN A 170 15.88 3.45 -2.97
N ASP A 171 15.78 3.76 -1.69
CA ASP A 171 16.65 4.73 -1.02
C ASP A 171 17.94 4.09 -0.51
N PHE A 172 18.10 2.78 -0.65
CA PHE A 172 19.22 2.01 -0.14
C PHE A 172 19.99 1.31 -1.25
N ARG A 173 21.25 1.05 -0.98
CA ARG A 173 22.13 0.21 -1.78
C ARG A 173 22.96 -0.68 -0.86
N GLN A 174 23.45 -1.78 -1.39
CA GLN A 174 24.41 -2.61 -0.65
C GLN A 174 25.67 -1.79 -0.32
N MET A 175 26.20 -2.01 0.87
CA MET A 175 27.44 -1.34 1.29
C MET A 175 28.59 -1.70 0.37
N SER A 176 29.31 -0.66 -0.09
CA SER A 176 30.50 -0.88 -0.88
C SER A 176 31.63 -1.40 0.02
N VAL A 177 32.13 -2.58 -0.29
CA VAL A 177 33.29 -3.18 0.38
C VAL A 177 34.63 -2.79 -0.27
N ILE A 178 34.56 -2.19 -1.45
CA ILE A 178 35.68 -1.60 -2.17
C ILE A 178 35.27 -0.19 -2.56
N LYS A 179 36.14 0.78 -2.33
CA LYS A 179 35.94 2.18 -2.72
C LYS A 179 36.84 2.52 -3.91
N SER A 180 36.41 3.47 -4.72
CA SER A 180 37.24 4.01 -5.80
C SER A 180 38.55 4.56 -5.24
N GLY A 181 39.66 4.14 -5.81
CA GLY A 181 41.02 4.49 -5.34
C GLY A 181 41.64 3.46 -4.38
N ASP A 182 40.87 2.51 -3.84
CA ASP A 182 41.39 1.49 -2.95
C ASP A 182 42.43 0.60 -3.64
N GLN A 183 43.49 0.28 -2.92
CA GLN A 183 44.41 -0.78 -3.31
C GLN A 183 43.78 -2.13 -2.99
N VAL A 184 43.63 -2.97 -4.00
CA VAL A 184 42.98 -4.26 -3.91
C VAL A 184 43.90 -5.37 -4.41
N ARG A 185 43.80 -6.54 -3.76
CA ARG A 185 44.34 -7.79 -4.29
C ARG A 185 43.37 -8.34 -5.33
N VAL A 186 43.89 -8.73 -6.46
CA VAL A 186 43.11 -9.36 -7.54
C VAL A 186 43.54 -10.81 -7.67
N ALA A 187 42.64 -11.72 -7.31
CA ALA A 187 42.83 -13.16 -7.49
C ALA A 187 42.29 -13.57 -8.88
N ILE A 188 43.17 -13.96 -9.75
CA ILE A 188 42.83 -14.42 -11.10
C ILE A 188 42.82 -15.94 -11.08
N LEU A 189 41.67 -16.53 -11.27
CA LEU A 189 41.44 -17.97 -11.25
C LEU A 189 41.21 -18.48 -12.68
N GLY A 190 42.00 -19.46 -13.12
CA GLY A 190 41.83 -20.15 -14.36
C GLY A 190 41.90 -21.66 -14.22
N ARG A 191 41.74 -22.41 -15.29
CA ARG A 191 41.83 -23.89 -15.30
C ARG A 191 43.25 -24.36 -14.92
N GLY A 192 43.42 -24.72 -13.63
CA GLY A 192 44.68 -25.25 -13.12
C GLY A 192 45.71 -24.21 -12.66
N PHE A 193 45.37 -22.94 -12.61
CA PHE A 193 46.26 -21.90 -12.06
C PHE A 193 45.46 -20.84 -11.24
N ALA A 194 46.17 -20.22 -10.31
CA ALA A 194 45.70 -19.03 -9.60
C ALA A 194 46.85 -18.03 -9.58
N ILE A 195 46.59 -16.79 -9.92
CA ILE A 195 47.56 -15.70 -9.96
C ILE A 195 47.04 -14.56 -9.11
N ASP A 196 47.90 -14.02 -8.25
CA ASP A 196 47.61 -12.82 -7.47
C ASP A 196 48.29 -11.61 -8.12
N ALA A 197 47.52 -10.56 -8.26
CA ALA A 197 47.96 -9.26 -8.71
C ALA A 197 47.51 -8.18 -7.71
N SER A 198 48.18 -7.05 -7.71
CA SER A 198 47.73 -5.85 -6.99
C SER A 198 47.28 -4.79 -7.98
N GLY A 199 46.28 -4.03 -7.63
CA GLY A 199 45.77 -2.96 -8.47
C GLY A 199 44.94 -1.95 -7.68
N GLN A 200 44.54 -0.90 -8.38
CA GLN A 200 43.69 0.16 -7.82
C GLN A 200 42.28 0.05 -8.37
N ALA A 201 41.29 0.01 -7.52
CA ALA A 201 39.88 0.02 -7.88
C ALA A 201 39.50 1.37 -8.52
N LEU A 202 38.79 1.32 -9.65
CA LEU A 202 38.36 2.52 -10.40
C LEU A 202 36.93 2.96 -10.05
N ALA A 203 36.20 2.18 -9.27
CA ALA A 203 34.83 2.47 -8.84
C ALA A 203 34.55 1.80 -7.50
N ASP A 204 33.48 2.27 -6.83
CA ASP A 204 32.92 1.60 -5.65
C ASP A 204 32.27 0.27 -6.05
N ALA A 205 32.39 -0.74 -5.17
CA ALA A 205 31.78 -2.04 -5.41
C ALA A 205 31.28 -2.68 -4.11
N ALA A 206 30.08 -3.23 -4.13
CA ALA A 206 29.54 -4.09 -3.09
C ALA A 206 29.94 -5.54 -3.34
N VAL A 207 29.81 -6.40 -2.32
CA VAL A 207 30.05 -7.85 -2.45
C VAL A 207 29.21 -8.42 -3.62
N GLY A 208 29.83 -9.23 -4.47
CA GLY A 208 29.21 -9.84 -5.62
C GLY A 208 29.02 -8.92 -6.83
N THR A 209 29.39 -7.63 -6.74
CA THR A 209 29.28 -6.70 -7.87
C THR A 209 30.57 -6.60 -8.64
N SER A 210 30.44 -6.28 -9.93
CA SER A 210 31.59 -6.12 -10.84
C SER A 210 32.32 -4.80 -10.59
N VAL A 211 33.64 -4.85 -10.56
CA VAL A 211 34.51 -3.68 -10.40
C VAL A 211 35.67 -3.71 -11.41
N LYS A 212 36.01 -2.54 -11.96
CA LYS A 212 37.21 -2.35 -12.78
C LYS A 212 38.40 -2.02 -11.90
N VAL A 213 39.50 -2.71 -12.10
CA VAL A 213 40.76 -2.52 -11.38
C VAL A 213 41.87 -2.25 -12.37
N ARG A 214 42.66 -1.22 -12.12
CA ARG A 214 43.90 -0.94 -12.84
C ARG A 214 45.02 -1.65 -12.13
N ILE A 215 45.63 -2.66 -12.77
CA ILE A 215 46.77 -3.39 -12.25
C ILE A 215 48.06 -2.65 -12.49
N SER A 216 49.17 -3.10 -11.87
CA SER A 216 50.45 -2.41 -11.84
C SER A 216 51.11 -2.20 -13.19
N ASP A 217 50.77 -2.99 -14.22
CA ASP A 217 51.23 -2.82 -15.62
C ASP A 217 50.39 -1.80 -16.41
N GLY A 218 49.42 -1.12 -15.75
CA GLY A 218 48.56 -0.11 -16.36
C GLY A 218 47.32 -0.66 -17.05
N LYS A 219 47.18 -1.97 -17.20
CA LYS A 219 45.98 -2.61 -17.78
C LYS A 219 44.79 -2.52 -16.84
N ILE A 220 43.61 -2.43 -17.45
CA ILE A 220 42.34 -2.46 -16.70
C ILE A 220 41.71 -3.84 -16.88
N ILE A 221 41.46 -4.50 -15.77
CA ILE A 221 40.73 -5.76 -15.72
C ILE A 221 39.42 -5.58 -14.98
N GLN A 222 38.47 -6.43 -15.26
CA GLN A 222 37.16 -6.45 -14.59
C GLN A 222 37.04 -7.73 -13.79
N GLY A 223 36.66 -7.60 -12.52
CA GLY A 223 36.43 -8.73 -11.62
C GLY A 223 35.26 -8.49 -10.73
N THR A 224 34.97 -9.43 -9.86
CA THR A 224 33.90 -9.39 -8.87
C THR A 224 34.47 -9.07 -7.49
N ALA A 225 33.91 -8.10 -6.79
CA ALA A 225 34.27 -7.79 -5.41
C ALA A 225 33.81 -8.92 -4.48
N VAL A 226 34.70 -9.58 -3.77
CA VAL A 226 34.40 -10.70 -2.87
C VAL A 226 34.29 -10.22 -1.43
N LYS A 227 35.20 -9.39 -1.01
CA LYS A 227 35.26 -8.75 0.32
C LYS A 227 36.12 -7.50 0.26
N GLN A 228 36.22 -6.80 1.36
CA GLN A 228 37.10 -5.64 1.45
C GLN A 228 38.53 -5.97 0.97
N GLY A 229 39.01 -5.19 0.02
CA GLY A 229 40.36 -5.31 -0.54
C GLY A 229 40.59 -6.54 -1.44
N LEU A 230 39.56 -7.34 -1.79
CA LEU A 230 39.74 -8.52 -2.63
C LEU A 230 38.75 -8.51 -3.81
N VAL A 231 39.30 -8.63 -5.01
CA VAL A 231 38.59 -8.80 -6.28
C VAL A 231 38.97 -10.15 -6.88
N GLU A 232 37.99 -10.87 -7.38
CA GLU A 232 38.18 -12.14 -8.07
C GLU A 232 37.88 -12.02 -9.56
N VAL A 233 38.73 -12.59 -10.38
CA VAL A 233 38.59 -12.67 -11.85
C VAL A 233 38.60 -14.13 -12.24
N VAL A 234 37.51 -14.64 -12.79
CA VAL A 234 37.43 -16.03 -13.28
C VAL A 234 37.69 -16.01 -14.80
N MET A 235 38.72 -16.75 -15.24
CA MET A 235 39.01 -16.98 -16.67
C MET A 235 38.53 -18.38 -17.07
N GLU A 236 37.64 -18.44 -18.03
CA GLU A 236 37.14 -19.70 -18.62
C GLU A 236 38.15 -20.36 -19.55
#